data_66e726e97c0bd439aa06657ad50e09a0
#
_entry.id   66e726e97c0bd439aa06657ad50e09a0
#
_cell.length_a   1.000
_cell.length_b   1.000
_cell.length_c   1.000
_cell.angle_alpha   90.00
_cell.angle_beta   90.00
_cell.angle_gamma   90.00
#
_symmetry.space_group_name_H-M   'P 1'
#
loop_
_entity.id
_entity.type
_entity.pdbx_description
1 polymer ?
#
loop_
_entity_poly.entity_id
_entity_poly.type
_entity_poly.pdbx_seq_one_letter_code
_entity_poly.pdbx_strand_id
1 'polypeptide(L)'
;MSQQEDQPAVCSRKHGAVTVVTLSRPDARNAVDSNTARALYAAFIAFEEDSHAKVAVFHGAHGHFCAGWDLKAGARMAREEGGPGVLTDQDFSPLRPAELEASPTLAPLGPMGPSRLLLSKPVIAAVSGAAVAGGMELALWCDMRVMEEDAYFGVFCRRFGVPLIDGGTVRLPRLVGMGHAMDLILTGRKLGASEALAMGLANRVVPKGEALDAALLLAEQLAQFPQGTMNADRMSAYQQWDLPLHDALHQEWLRGKACIGLGLEGAGRFADGQGRHGAFDA
;
A
#
# COMPACT_ATOMS: atom_id res chain seq x y z
N MET A 1 29.59 -17.15 19.10
CA MET A 1 28.55 -16.12 19.19
C MET A 1 28.70 -15.28 17.93
N SER A 2 27.91 -15.59 16.88
CA SER A 2 27.88 -14.82 15.64
C SER A 2 27.25 -13.48 15.95
N GLN A 3 27.94 -12.39 15.67
CA GLN A 3 27.36 -11.05 15.60
C GLN A 3 26.30 -11.11 14.51
N GLN A 4 25.04 -11.24 14.88
CA GLN A 4 23.93 -10.87 14.00
C GLN A 4 24.05 -9.35 13.84
N GLU A 5 24.58 -8.89 12.71
CA GLU A 5 24.49 -7.49 12.33
C GLU A 5 23.01 -7.10 12.46
N ASP A 6 22.75 -6.05 13.20
CA ASP A 6 21.42 -5.52 13.49
C ASP A 6 20.85 -4.97 12.18
N GLN A 7 20.17 -5.83 11.41
CA GLN A 7 19.58 -5.42 10.14
C GLN A 7 18.48 -4.39 10.42
N PRO A 8 18.44 -3.27 9.66
CA PRO A 8 17.43 -2.24 9.89
C PRO A 8 16.03 -2.82 9.74
N ALA A 9 15.10 -2.39 10.59
CA ALA A 9 13.70 -2.82 10.58
C ALA A 9 12.98 -2.55 9.25
N VAL A 10 13.49 -1.60 8.46
CA VAL A 10 13.02 -1.27 7.11
C VAL A 10 14.22 -1.11 6.21
N CYS A 11 14.19 -1.76 5.05
CA CYS A 11 15.19 -1.54 4.02
C CYS A 11 14.53 -1.37 2.64
N SER A 12 15.20 -0.64 1.75
CA SER A 12 14.79 -0.46 0.37
C SER A 12 15.86 -1.02 -0.57
N ARG A 13 15.44 -1.79 -1.58
CA ARG A 13 16.32 -2.31 -2.63
C ARG A 13 15.75 -1.98 -4.01
N LYS A 14 16.63 -1.66 -4.96
CA LYS A 14 16.23 -1.39 -6.35
C LYS A 14 16.36 -2.64 -7.20
N HIS A 15 15.33 -2.89 -8.01
CA HIS A 15 15.28 -3.87 -9.09
C HIS A 15 14.93 -3.12 -10.40
N GLY A 16 15.93 -2.61 -11.09
CA GLY A 16 15.69 -1.73 -12.24
C GLY A 16 14.85 -0.50 -11.85
N ALA A 17 13.67 -0.37 -12.43
CA ALA A 17 12.70 0.70 -12.14
C ALA A 17 11.74 0.37 -10.97
N VAL A 18 11.91 -0.79 -10.33
CA VAL A 18 11.09 -1.21 -9.18
C VAL A 18 11.86 -1.00 -7.88
N THR A 19 11.20 -0.44 -6.87
CA THR A 19 11.74 -0.32 -5.51
C THR A 19 11.04 -1.33 -4.59
N VAL A 20 11.78 -2.25 -3.98
CA VAL A 20 11.27 -3.16 -2.94
C VAL A 20 11.51 -2.53 -1.58
N VAL A 21 10.43 -2.19 -0.87
CA VAL A 21 10.47 -1.77 0.53
C VAL A 21 10.14 -2.98 1.40
N THR A 22 11.10 -3.40 2.22
CA THR A 22 10.96 -4.58 3.08
C THR A 22 10.89 -4.19 4.54
N LEU A 23 9.85 -4.65 5.22
CA LEU A 23 9.69 -4.61 6.66
C LEU A 23 10.27 -5.89 7.27
N SER A 24 11.20 -5.77 8.21
CA SER A 24 11.96 -6.88 8.80
C SER A 24 12.08 -6.73 10.31
N ARG A 25 11.11 -7.27 11.05
CA ARG A 25 11.08 -7.36 12.52
C ARG A 25 10.63 -8.78 12.93
N PRO A 26 11.50 -9.80 12.82
CA PRO A 26 11.14 -11.20 13.01
C PRO A 26 10.49 -11.48 14.37
N ASP A 27 11.03 -10.93 15.44
CA ASP A 27 10.56 -11.16 16.82
C ASP A 27 9.18 -10.55 17.11
N ALA A 28 8.74 -9.63 16.26
CA ALA A 28 7.44 -8.95 16.36
C ALA A 28 6.46 -9.34 15.24
N ARG A 29 6.78 -10.32 14.38
CA ARG A 29 6.02 -10.63 13.17
C ARG A 29 5.72 -9.38 12.34
N ASN A 30 6.74 -8.54 12.21
CA ASN A 30 6.66 -7.27 11.47
C ASN A 30 5.63 -6.26 12.05
N ALA A 31 5.34 -6.31 13.35
CA ALA A 31 4.57 -5.25 14.00
C ALA A 31 5.35 -3.91 13.96
N VAL A 32 4.60 -2.82 13.86
CA VAL A 32 5.15 -1.46 13.64
C VAL A 32 5.09 -0.66 14.94
N ASP A 33 6.25 -0.25 15.43
CA ASP A 33 6.41 0.78 16.45
C ASP A 33 6.69 2.16 15.84
N SER A 34 6.80 3.20 16.65
CA SER A 34 7.00 4.58 16.17
C SER A 34 8.28 4.75 15.34
N ASN A 35 9.37 4.04 15.64
CA ASN A 35 10.62 4.09 14.86
C ASN A 35 10.44 3.42 13.51
N THR A 36 9.81 2.26 13.48
CA THR A 36 9.49 1.52 12.26
C THR A 36 8.51 2.30 11.38
N ALA A 37 7.50 2.97 11.96
CA ALA A 37 6.57 3.83 11.23
C ALA A 37 7.31 4.98 10.52
N ARG A 38 8.22 5.67 11.21
CA ARG A 38 9.06 6.72 10.61
C ARG A 38 9.96 6.17 9.49
N ALA A 39 10.55 5.00 9.69
CA ALA A 39 11.40 4.37 8.67
C ALA A 39 10.61 3.95 7.41
N LEU A 40 9.41 3.39 7.57
CA LEU A 40 8.52 3.09 6.45
C LEU A 40 8.09 4.35 5.70
N TYR A 41 7.70 5.39 6.43
CA TYR A 41 7.35 6.69 5.84
C TYR A 41 8.51 7.24 5.00
N ALA A 42 9.72 7.30 5.59
CA ALA A 42 10.91 7.79 4.89
C ALA A 42 11.26 6.96 3.66
N ALA A 43 11.10 5.63 3.72
CA ALA A 43 11.35 4.74 2.59
C ALA A 43 10.40 5.02 1.41
N PHE A 44 9.11 5.27 1.67
CA PHE A 44 8.14 5.60 0.62
C PHE A 44 8.27 7.03 0.10
N ILE A 45 8.70 7.99 0.93
CA ILE A 45 9.07 9.34 0.46
C ILE A 45 10.29 9.25 -0.48
N ALA A 46 11.33 8.51 -0.10
CA ALA A 46 12.50 8.31 -0.96
C ALA A 46 12.15 7.61 -2.30
N PHE A 47 11.19 6.67 -2.28
CA PHE A 47 10.64 6.08 -3.51
C PHE A 47 9.91 7.12 -4.36
N GLU A 48 9.08 7.95 -3.77
CA GLU A 48 8.34 8.99 -4.48
C GLU A 48 9.28 10.01 -5.16
N GLU A 49 10.34 10.41 -4.47
CA GLU A 49 11.33 11.39 -4.95
C GLU A 49 12.31 10.82 -6.00
N ASP A 50 12.46 9.49 -6.09
CA ASP A 50 13.35 8.85 -7.06
C ASP A 50 12.74 8.85 -8.46
N SER A 51 13.20 9.74 -9.34
CA SER A 51 12.73 9.85 -10.73
C SER A 51 12.93 8.60 -11.59
N HIS A 52 13.82 7.69 -11.19
CA HIS A 52 14.06 6.42 -11.89
C HIS A 52 13.14 5.30 -11.42
N ALA A 53 12.59 5.41 -10.22
CA ALA A 53 11.64 4.43 -9.68
C ALA A 53 10.24 4.68 -10.24
N LYS A 54 9.60 3.63 -10.74
CA LYS A 54 8.26 3.67 -11.35
C LYS A 54 7.19 2.98 -10.51
N VAL A 55 7.54 1.88 -9.85
CA VAL A 55 6.62 1.05 -9.05
C VAL A 55 7.32 0.64 -7.76
N ALA A 56 6.59 0.57 -6.65
CA ALA A 56 7.10 -0.05 -5.43
C ALA A 56 6.43 -1.40 -5.16
N VAL A 57 7.19 -2.32 -4.57
CA VAL A 57 6.68 -3.54 -3.93
C VAL A 57 6.90 -3.41 -2.43
N PHE A 58 5.82 -3.51 -1.66
CA PHE A 58 5.88 -3.53 -0.20
C PHE A 58 5.81 -4.97 0.28
N HIS A 59 6.84 -5.42 0.97
CA HIS A 59 7.03 -6.80 1.40
C HIS A 59 7.32 -6.89 2.90
N GLY A 60 6.77 -7.89 3.57
CA GLY A 60 7.14 -8.29 4.92
C GLY A 60 8.05 -9.52 4.89
N ALA A 61 9.25 -9.41 5.45
CA ALA A 61 10.17 -10.54 5.56
C ALA A 61 9.71 -11.58 6.60
N HIS A 62 10.35 -12.74 6.62
CA HIS A 62 10.15 -13.81 7.63
C HIS A 62 8.74 -14.43 7.64
N GLY A 63 8.07 -14.49 6.47
CA GLY A 63 6.80 -15.20 6.30
C GLY A 63 5.58 -14.50 6.92
N HIS A 64 5.67 -13.22 7.23
CA HIS A 64 4.54 -12.39 7.66
C HIS A 64 4.63 -11.02 7.00
N PHE A 65 3.49 -10.53 6.50
CA PHE A 65 3.45 -9.17 5.97
C PHE A 65 3.59 -8.15 7.09
N CYS A 66 2.62 -8.10 8.00
CA CYS A 66 2.66 -7.20 9.16
C CYS A 66 1.57 -7.57 10.19
N ALA A 67 1.95 -7.67 11.45
CA ALA A 67 1.02 -7.96 12.55
C ALA A 67 0.29 -6.72 13.11
N GLY A 68 0.49 -5.54 12.51
CA GLY A 68 -0.15 -4.30 12.92
C GLY A 68 0.71 -3.47 13.87
N TRP A 69 0.08 -2.60 14.64
CA TRP A 69 0.76 -1.78 15.63
C TRP A 69 1.37 -2.63 16.75
N ASP A 70 2.60 -2.28 17.19
CA ASP A 70 3.32 -3.01 18.23
C ASP A 70 2.71 -2.73 19.62
N LEU A 71 1.80 -3.62 20.05
CA LEU A 71 1.13 -3.52 21.34
C LEU A 71 2.08 -3.54 22.53
N LYS A 72 3.25 -4.20 22.41
CA LYS A 72 4.27 -4.20 23.48
C LYS A 72 4.93 -2.82 23.58
N ALA A 73 5.21 -2.17 22.45
CA ALA A 73 5.71 -0.80 22.42
C ALA A 73 4.65 0.15 23.01
N GLY A 74 3.40 0.03 22.60
CA GLY A 74 2.29 0.83 23.14
C GLY A 74 2.12 0.67 24.66
N ALA A 75 2.23 -0.55 25.17
CA ALA A 75 2.14 -0.82 26.59
C ALA A 75 3.33 -0.19 27.38
N ARG A 76 4.53 -0.13 26.80
CA ARG A 76 5.68 0.59 27.39
C ARG A 76 5.43 2.09 27.43
N MET A 77 5.02 2.68 26.30
CA MET A 77 4.69 4.13 26.23
C MET A 77 3.65 4.52 27.28
N ALA A 78 2.59 3.74 27.44
CA ALA A 78 1.55 4.00 28.43
C ALA A 78 2.04 3.98 29.87
N ARG A 79 3.13 3.24 30.18
CA ARG A 79 3.70 3.12 31.53
C ARG A 79 4.78 4.16 31.80
N GLU A 80 5.60 4.48 30.82
CA GLU A 80 6.88 5.19 30.97
C GLU A 80 6.79 6.67 30.57
N GLU A 81 5.93 7.01 29.60
CA GLU A 81 5.93 8.32 28.95
C GLU A 81 4.71 9.21 29.26
N GLY A 82 4.00 8.96 30.36
CA GLY A 82 2.90 9.86 30.78
C GLY A 82 1.50 9.42 30.34
N GLY A 83 1.35 8.16 29.94
CA GLY A 83 0.05 7.54 29.71
C GLY A 83 -0.54 7.76 28.31
N PRO A 84 -1.84 7.57 28.13
CA PRO A 84 -2.52 7.64 26.84
C PRO A 84 -2.38 8.96 26.09
N GLY A 85 -2.15 10.08 26.80
CA GLY A 85 -1.97 11.42 26.23
C GLY A 85 -0.87 11.50 25.18
N VAL A 86 0.20 10.74 25.31
CA VAL A 86 1.32 10.74 24.35
C VAL A 86 0.88 10.38 22.92
N LEU A 87 -0.12 9.52 22.78
CA LEU A 87 -0.67 9.16 21.45
C LEU A 87 -1.81 10.10 21.01
N THR A 88 -2.63 10.56 21.95
CA THR A 88 -3.77 11.44 21.64
C THR A 88 -3.34 12.86 21.29
N ASP A 89 -2.17 13.30 21.79
CA ASP A 89 -1.63 14.63 21.51
C ASP A 89 -0.89 14.69 20.16
N GLN A 90 -0.65 13.53 19.49
CA GLN A 90 -0.09 13.49 18.14
C GLN A 90 -1.20 13.75 17.12
N ASP A 91 -1.00 14.73 16.27
CA ASP A 91 -1.89 14.98 15.14
C ASP A 91 -1.52 14.10 13.93
N PHE A 92 -2.29 13.03 13.75
CA PHE A 92 -2.22 12.16 12.58
C PHE A 92 -3.30 12.49 11.54
N SER A 93 -3.92 13.65 11.62
CA SER A 93 -4.96 14.06 10.68
C SER A 93 -4.41 14.11 9.26
N PRO A 94 -5.13 13.57 8.29
CA PRO A 94 -4.72 13.69 6.89
C PRO A 94 -4.82 15.15 6.44
N LEU A 95 -3.94 15.55 5.52
CA LEU A 95 -4.05 16.84 4.84
C LEU A 95 -5.32 16.88 3.99
N ARG A 96 -5.84 18.09 3.77
CA ARG A 96 -6.95 18.29 2.83
C ARG A 96 -6.50 17.99 1.39
N PRO A 97 -7.42 17.59 0.49
CA PRO A 97 -7.06 17.24 -0.89
C PRO A 97 -6.21 18.31 -1.61
N ALA A 98 -6.54 19.59 -1.46
CA ALA A 98 -5.78 20.69 -2.06
C ALA A 98 -4.34 20.80 -1.52
N GLU A 99 -4.11 20.44 -0.28
CA GLU A 99 -2.76 20.46 0.33
C GLU A 99 -1.93 19.26 -0.15
N LEU A 100 -2.59 18.10 -0.36
CA LEU A 100 -1.96 16.90 -0.94
C LEU A 100 -1.60 17.09 -2.41
N GLU A 101 -2.42 17.82 -3.19
CA GLU A 101 -2.13 18.12 -4.59
C GLU A 101 -0.90 19.01 -4.74
N ALA A 102 -0.64 19.89 -3.78
CA ALA A 102 0.53 20.78 -3.79
C ALA A 102 1.85 20.01 -3.61
N SER A 103 1.85 18.95 -2.80
CA SER A 103 3.00 18.06 -2.62
C SER A 103 2.59 16.75 -1.93
N PRO A 104 2.72 15.57 -2.57
CA PRO A 104 2.47 14.28 -1.94
C PRO A 104 3.33 14.03 -0.70
N THR A 105 4.51 14.65 -0.64
CA THR A 105 5.47 14.50 0.45
C THR A 105 5.12 15.34 1.67
N LEU A 106 4.15 16.26 1.58
CA LEU A 106 3.65 17.05 2.72
C LEU A 106 2.66 16.27 3.61
N ALA A 107 2.16 15.11 3.15
CA ALA A 107 1.24 14.32 3.96
C ALA A 107 1.89 13.93 5.30
N PRO A 108 1.20 14.09 6.43
CA PRO A 108 1.76 13.78 7.73
C PRO A 108 2.04 12.29 7.87
N LEU A 109 2.93 11.95 8.78
CA LEU A 109 3.17 10.59 9.22
C LEU A 109 1.87 9.96 9.74
N GLY A 110 1.48 8.80 9.22
CA GLY A 110 0.39 8.02 9.82
C GLY A 110 0.88 7.18 11.00
N PRO A 111 -0.01 6.68 11.87
CA PRO A 111 0.36 5.79 12.97
C PRO A 111 1.19 4.58 12.52
N MET A 112 0.88 4.02 11.35
CA MET A 112 1.60 2.93 10.72
C MET A 112 2.64 3.38 9.68
N GLY A 113 2.96 4.66 9.62
CA GLY A 113 3.93 5.23 8.68
C GLY A 113 3.29 5.82 7.42
N PRO A 114 3.29 5.13 6.26
CA PRO A 114 2.91 5.70 4.98
C PRO A 114 1.40 5.85 4.78
N SER A 115 0.57 5.45 5.73
CA SER A 115 -0.88 5.30 5.56
C SER A 115 -1.63 6.59 5.16
N ARG A 116 -1.00 7.76 5.31
CA ARG A 116 -1.52 9.08 4.88
C ARG A 116 -0.99 9.53 3.53
N LEU A 117 0.06 8.89 3.02
CA LEU A 117 0.64 9.26 1.72
C LEU A 117 -0.33 8.91 0.59
N LEU A 118 -0.44 9.81 -0.37
CA LEU A 118 -1.03 9.58 -1.68
C LEU A 118 0.08 9.74 -2.71
N LEU A 119 0.79 8.65 -2.97
CA LEU A 119 1.91 8.64 -3.90
C LEU A 119 1.44 8.81 -5.35
N SER A 120 2.27 9.44 -6.18
CA SER A 120 2.03 9.57 -7.61
C SER A 120 2.28 8.27 -8.39
N LYS A 121 2.95 7.31 -7.76
CA LYS A 121 3.40 6.04 -8.33
C LYS A 121 2.73 4.86 -7.63
N PRO A 122 2.47 3.73 -8.34
CA PRO A 122 1.79 2.59 -7.75
C PRO A 122 2.66 1.80 -6.77
N VAL A 123 1.97 1.18 -5.80
CA VAL A 123 2.55 0.28 -4.81
C VAL A 123 1.80 -1.05 -4.82
N ILE A 124 2.54 -2.16 -4.85
CA ILE A 124 1.99 -3.52 -4.78
C ILE A 124 2.37 -4.14 -3.44
N ALA A 125 1.40 -4.63 -2.68
CA ALA A 125 1.66 -5.41 -1.47
C ALA A 125 1.95 -6.88 -1.85
N ALA A 126 3.09 -7.41 -1.43
CA ALA A 126 3.42 -8.83 -1.45
C ALA A 126 3.11 -9.43 -0.08
N VAL A 127 1.96 -10.10 0.03
CA VAL A 127 1.37 -10.50 1.31
C VAL A 127 1.67 -11.96 1.60
N SER A 128 2.57 -12.20 2.56
CA SER A 128 2.86 -13.51 3.14
C SER A 128 2.24 -13.62 4.53
N GLY A 129 1.73 -14.78 4.91
CA GLY A 129 1.23 -15.09 6.24
C GLY A 129 0.26 -14.03 6.79
N ALA A 130 0.58 -13.45 7.95
CA ALA A 130 -0.31 -12.50 8.62
C ALA A 130 -0.18 -11.08 8.05
N ALA A 131 -1.33 -10.50 7.65
CA ALA A 131 -1.53 -9.07 7.38
C ALA A 131 -2.75 -8.61 8.18
N VAL A 132 -2.55 -8.24 9.47
CA VAL A 132 -3.67 -8.05 10.41
C VAL A 132 -3.62 -6.69 11.09
N ALA A 133 -4.78 -6.21 11.52
CA ALA A 133 -4.95 -4.90 12.16
C ALA A 133 -4.34 -3.78 11.29
N GLY A 134 -3.45 -2.95 11.82
CA GLY A 134 -2.72 -1.95 11.04
C GLY A 134 -1.93 -2.53 9.86
N GLY A 135 -1.50 -3.80 9.94
CA GLY A 135 -0.87 -4.50 8.81
C GLY A 135 -1.84 -4.75 7.65
N MET A 136 -3.11 -5.07 7.95
CA MET A 136 -4.15 -5.09 6.93
C MET A 136 -4.36 -3.69 6.35
N GLU A 137 -4.37 -2.64 7.17
CA GLU A 137 -4.54 -1.26 6.70
C GLU A 137 -3.40 -0.83 5.76
N LEU A 138 -2.14 -1.24 6.04
CA LEU A 138 -1.01 -1.03 5.15
C LEU A 138 -1.16 -1.78 3.81
N ALA A 139 -1.67 -3.01 3.83
CA ALA A 139 -1.97 -3.75 2.60
C ALA A 139 -3.11 -3.08 1.79
N LEU A 140 -4.12 -2.52 2.47
CA LEU A 140 -5.21 -1.76 1.84
C LEU A 140 -4.75 -0.40 1.29
N TRP A 141 -3.70 0.16 1.84
CA TRP A 141 -3.07 1.40 1.35
C TRP A 141 -2.38 1.19 0.00
N CYS A 142 -1.82 0.01 -0.25
CA CYS A 142 -1.25 -0.34 -1.55
C CYS A 142 -2.33 -0.43 -2.64
N ASP A 143 -1.97 -0.15 -3.89
CA ASP A 143 -2.89 -0.24 -5.04
C ASP A 143 -3.35 -1.67 -5.31
N MET A 144 -2.41 -2.61 -5.26
CA MET A 144 -2.67 -4.02 -5.55
C MET A 144 -2.10 -4.92 -4.44
N ARG A 145 -2.64 -6.13 -4.34
CA ARG A 145 -2.25 -7.15 -3.34
C ARG A 145 -2.07 -8.49 -4.02
N VAL A 146 -0.82 -8.98 -4.02
CA VAL A 146 -0.45 -10.36 -4.38
C VAL A 146 -0.31 -11.13 -3.08
N MET A 147 -1.09 -12.18 -2.88
CA MET A 147 -1.25 -12.85 -1.60
C MET A 147 -0.88 -14.32 -1.69
N GLU A 148 -0.13 -14.85 -0.74
CA GLU A 148 0.11 -16.29 -0.64
C GLU A 148 -1.17 -17.05 -0.25
N GLU A 149 -1.33 -18.27 -0.71
CA GLU A 149 -2.52 -19.10 -0.46
C GLU A 149 -2.78 -19.38 1.03
N ASP A 150 -1.75 -19.41 1.87
CA ASP A 150 -1.84 -19.60 3.32
C ASP A 150 -1.87 -18.28 4.11
N ALA A 151 -1.71 -17.15 3.43
CA ALA A 151 -1.77 -15.83 4.03
C ALA A 151 -3.22 -15.44 4.41
N TYR A 152 -3.34 -14.45 5.28
CA TYR A 152 -4.64 -14.02 5.75
C TYR A 152 -4.67 -12.56 6.21
N PHE A 153 -5.85 -11.96 6.05
CA PHE A 153 -6.23 -10.68 6.62
C PHE A 153 -7.05 -10.85 7.90
N GLY A 154 -7.17 -9.77 8.68
CA GLY A 154 -8.08 -9.72 9.81
C GLY A 154 -7.99 -8.42 10.61
N VAL A 155 -9.13 -7.95 11.10
CA VAL A 155 -9.23 -6.77 11.98
C VAL A 155 -8.96 -7.21 13.43
N PHE A 156 -7.79 -7.78 13.69
CA PHE A 156 -7.44 -8.41 14.98
C PHE A 156 -7.28 -7.41 16.13
N CYS A 157 -7.09 -6.14 15.83
CA CYS A 157 -7.08 -5.06 16.82
C CYS A 157 -8.41 -4.97 17.61
N ARG A 158 -9.51 -5.47 17.06
CA ARG A 158 -10.83 -5.52 17.74
C ARG A 158 -10.76 -6.23 19.10
N ARG A 159 -9.92 -7.26 19.23
CA ARG A 159 -9.73 -8.01 20.47
C ARG A 159 -9.08 -7.20 21.61
N PHE A 160 -8.39 -6.13 21.25
CA PHE A 160 -7.60 -5.31 22.18
C PHE A 160 -8.11 -3.88 22.28
N GLY A 161 -9.25 -3.56 21.68
CA GLY A 161 -9.83 -2.22 21.72
C GLY A 161 -9.05 -1.17 20.90
N VAL A 162 -8.08 -1.57 20.08
CA VAL A 162 -7.33 -0.64 19.22
C VAL A 162 -8.20 -0.30 18.00
N PRO A 163 -8.42 1.01 17.71
CA PRO A 163 -9.19 1.43 16.56
C PRO A 163 -8.42 1.25 15.24
N LEU A 164 -9.16 1.17 14.13
CA LEU A 164 -8.61 1.30 12.78
C LEU A 164 -8.48 2.80 12.47
N ILE A 165 -7.26 3.31 12.44
CA ILE A 165 -6.96 4.73 12.22
C ILE A 165 -5.94 4.98 11.10
N ASP A 166 -5.60 3.93 10.35
CA ASP A 166 -4.70 3.99 9.19
C ASP A 166 -5.44 3.82 7.85
N GLY A 167 -6.73 4.10 7.86
CA GLY A 167 -7.60 4.12 6.68
C GLY A 167 -8.38 2.83 6.43
N GLY A 168 -8.34 1.86 7.35
CA GLY A 168 -9.07 0.60 7.21
C GLY A 168 -10.57 0.78 7.07
N THR A 169 -11.18 1.64 7.89
CA THR A 169 -12.63 1.93 7.82
C THR A 169 -13.04 2.69 6.55
N VAL A 170 -12.10 3.30 5.86
CA VAL A 170 -12.33 4.06 4.62
C VAL A 170 -12.06 3.19 3.39
N ARG A 171 -10.89 2.53 3.34
CA ARG A 171 -10.46 1.76 2.17
C ARG A 171 -11.17 0.41 2.04
N LEU A 172 -11.38 -0.30 3.15
CA LEU A 172 -11.98 -1.64 3.10
C LEU A 172 -13.37 -1.63 2.46
N PRO A 173 -14.34 -0.78 2.88
CA PRO A 173 -15.66 -0.77 2.24
C PRO A 173 -15.64 -0.29 0.78
N ARG A 174 -14.65 0.51 0.38
CA ARG A 174 -14.46 0.92 -1.02
C ARG A 174 -13.95 -0.23 -1.89
N LEU A 175 -13.22 -1.19 -1.31
CA LEU A 175 -12.68 -2.35 -2.03
C LEU A 175 -13.68 -3.52 -2.11
N VAL A 176 -14.37 -3.84 -1.01
CA VAL A 176 -15.19 -5.06 -0.91
C VAL A 176 -16.69 -4.78 -0.72
N GLY A 177 -17.09 -3.52 -0.70
CA GLY A 177 -18.44 -3.12 -0.36
C GLY A 177 -18.74 -3.17 1.15
N MET A 178 -19.80 -2.45 1.57
CA MET A 178 -20.12 -2.24 2.98
C MET A 178 -20.46 -3.56 3.71
N GLY A 179 -21.16 -4.50 3.04
CA GLY A 179 -21.56 -5.76 3.66
C GLY A 179 -20.39 -6.60 4.13
N HIS A 180 -19.44 -6.87 3.24
CA HIS A 180 -18.21 -7.60 3.59
C HIS A 180 -17.32 -6.83 4.55
N ALA A 181 -17.22 -5.51 4.37
CA ALA A 181 -16.44 -4.68 5.28
C ALA A 181 -16.97 -4.73 6.72
N MET A 182 -18.29 -4.64 6.92
CA MET A 182 -18.89 -4.70 8.25
C MET A 182 -18.70 -6.08 8.91
N ASP A 183 -18.83 -7.18 8.18
CA ASP A 183 -18.51 -8.49 8.70
C ASP A 183 -17.06 -8.54 9.24
N LEU A 184 -16.08 -8.09 8.48
CA LEU A 184 -14.69 -8.10 8.89
C LEU A 184 -14.38 -7.12 10.04
N ILE A 185 -14.93 -5.90 9.99
CA ILE A 185 -14.68 -4.86 11.00
C ILE A 185 -15.30 -5.24 12.34
N LEU A 186 -16.53 -5.75 12.34
CA LEU A 186 -17.26 -6.03 13.58
C LEU A 186 -16.80 -7.33 14.23
N THR A 187 -16.62 -8.38 13.45
CA THR A 187 -16.23 -9.70 13.98
C THR A 187 -14.73 -9.82 14.26
N GLY A 188 -13.90 -9.09 13.50
CA GLY A 188 -12.44 -9.24 13.52
C GLY A 188 -12.00 -10.66 13.15
N ARG A 189 -12.80 -11.39 12.36
CA ARG A 189 -12.48 -12.76 11.96
C ARG A 189 -11.29 -12.84 11.02
N LYS A 190 -10.71 -14.01 10.91
CA LYS A 190 -9.69 -14.32 9.91
C LYS A 190 -10.35 -14.41 8.54
N LEU A 191 -9.71 -13.78 7.52
CA LEU A 191 -10.06 -13.84 6.11
C LEU A 191 -8.91 -14.49 5.34
N GLY A 192 -9.09 -15.70 4.83
CA GLY A 192 -8.08 -16.42 4.05
C GLY A 192 -7.97 -15.92 2.60
N ALA A 193 -6.92 -16.34 1.89
CA ALA A 193 -6.58 -15.86 0.56
C ALA A 193 -7.68 -16.13 -0.49
N SER A 194 -8.28 -17.30 -0.49
CA SER A 194 -9.35 -17.66 -1.43
C SER A 194 -10.58 -16.76 -1.29
N GLU A 195 -11.00 -16.50 -0.05
CA GLU A 195 -12.13 -15.62 0.24
C GLU A 195 -11.78 -14.15 -0.08
N ALA A 196 -10.54 -13.73 0.23
CA ALA A 196 -10.04 -12.40 -0.11
C ALA A 196 -10.03 -12.17 -1.64
N LEU A 197 -9.68 -13.17 -2.43
CA LEU A 197 -9.75 -13.11 -3.89
C LEU A 197 -11.20 -13.02 -4.37
N ALA A 198 -12.11 -13.83 -3.82
CA ALA A 198 -13.52 -13.82 -4.19
C ALA A 198 -14.21 -12.48 -3.87
N MET A 199 -13.80 -11.79 -2.81
CA MET A 199 -14.29 -10.46 -2.45
C MET A 199 -13.64 -9.30 -3.24
N GLY A 200 -12.61 -9.58 -4.06
CA GLY A 200 -11.81 -8.54 -4.73
C GLY A 200 -10.81 -7.82 -3.81
N LEU A 201 -10.57 -8.33 -2.60
CA LEU A 201 -9.57 -7.76 -1.69
C LEU A 201 -8.14 -8.16 -2.08
N ALA A 202 -7.92 -9.41 -2.49
CA ALA A 202 -6.70 -9.83 -3.16
C ALA A 202 -6.87 -9.73 -4.67
N ASN A 203 -5.85 -9.22 -5.38
CA ASN A 203 -5.85 -9.16 -6.85
C ASN A 203 -5.32 -10.45 -7.47
N ARG A 204 -4.41 -11.12 -6.77
CA ARG A 204 -3.82 -12.42 -7.17
C ARG A 204 -3.55 -13.27 -5.94
N VAL A 205 -3.69 -14.59 -6.10
CA VAL A 205 -3.28 -15.58 -5.09
C VAL A 205 -2.26 -16.49 -5.73
N VAL A 206 -1.16 -16.74 -5.03
CA VAL A 206 -0.01 -17.52 -5.48
C VAL A 206 0.37 -18.56 -4.43
N PRO A 207 1.14 -19.59 -4.80
CA PRO A 207 1.68 -20.55 -3.84
C PRO A 207 2.48 -19.90 -2.74
N LYS A 208 2.61 -20.60 -1.63
CA LYS A 208 3.41 -20.15 -0.48
C LYS A 208 4.87 -19.89 -0.87
N GLY A 209 5.40 -18.75 -0.45
CA GLY A 209 6.79 -18.33 -0.73
C GLY A 209 6.93 -17.55 -2.04
N GLU A 210 5.87 -17.39 -2.84
CA GLU A 210 5.96 -16.79 -4.18
C GLU A 210 5.40 -15.34 -4.26
N ALA A 211 4.88 -14.78 -3.16
CA ALA A 211 4.24 -13.46 -3.22
C ALA A 211 5.19 -12.35 -3.65
N LEU A 212 6.44 -12.36 -3.19
CA LEU A 212 7.42 -11.33 -3.56
C LEU A 212 7.78 -11.42 -5.04
N ASP A 213 8.10 -12.61 -5.55
CA ASP A 213 8.50 -12.80 -6.93
C ASP A 213 7.35 -12.46 -7.89
N ALA A 214 6.14 -12.90 -7.58
CA ALA A 214 4.96 -12.58 -8.38
C ALA A 214 4.62 -11.07 -8.34
N ALA A 215 4.82 -10.39 -7.21
CA ALA A 215 4.65 -8.95 -7.11
C ALA A 215 5.73 -8.19 -7.90
N LEU A 216 6.98 -8.68 -7.91
CA LEU A 216 8.07 -8.13 -8.70
C LEU A 216 7.77 -8.24 -10.20
N LEU A 217 7.38 -9.41 -10.69
CA LEU A 217 7.00 -9.61 -12.10
C LEU A 217 5.87 -8.66 -12.51
N LEU A 218 4.85 -8.50 -11.65
CA LEU A 218 3.77 -7.54 -11.91
C LEU A 218 4.28 -6.10 -11.92
N ALA A 219 5.16 -5.72 -10.99
CA ALA A 219 5.73 -4.38 -10.91
C ALA A 219 6.61 -4.06 -12.14
N GLU A 220 7.40 -5.02 -12.62
CA GLU A 220 8.20 -4.91 -13.83
C GLU A 220 7.32 -4.71 -15.06
N GLN A 221 6.21 -5.44 -15.17
CA GLN A 221 5.22 -5.25 -16.23
C GLN A 221 4.64 -3.83 -16.20
N LEU A 222 4.21 -3.34 -15.02
CA LEU A 222 3.69 -1.98 -14.87
C LEU A 222 4.74 -0.91 -15.18
N ALA A 223 6.01 -1.17 -14.88
CA ALA A 223 7.10 -0.26 -15.16
C ALA A 223 7.41 -0.08 -16.66
N GLN A 224 6.95 -0.99 -17.52
CA GLN A 224 7.10 -0.90 -18.98
C GLN A 224 6.02 -0.02 -19.62
N PHE A 225 4.87 0.19 -18.97
CA PHE A 225 3.81 1.00 -19.52
C PHE A 225 4.16 2.50 -19.54
N PRO A 226 3.52 3.30 -20.43
CA PRO A 226 3.62 4.76 -20.40
C PRO A 226 3.14 5.30 -19.04
N GLN A 227 4.07 5.71 -18.19
CA GLN A 227 3.79 6.08 -16.80
C GLN A 227 2.84 7.28 -16.68
N GLY A 228 2.91 8.23 -17.62
CA GLY A 228 2.03 9.40 -17.63
C GLY A 228 0.56 9.01 -17.67
N THR A 229 0.15 8.16 -18.62
CA THR A 229 -1.24 7.70 -18.77
C THR A 229 -1.67 6.81 -17.60
N MET A 230 -0.88 5.78 -17.27
CA MET A 230 -1.22 4.86 -16.20
C MET A 230 -1.44 5.59 -14.86
N ASN A 231 -0.56 6.52 -14.50
CA ASN A 231 -0.66 7.25 -13.24
C ASN A 231 -1.76 8.32 -13.27
N ALA A 232 -2.06 8.92 -14.43
CA ALA A 232 -3.19 9.83 -14.59
C ALA A 232 -4.52 9.11 -14.31
N ASP A 233 -4.72 7.92 -14.90
CA ASP A 233 -5.91 7.10 -14.69
C ASP A 233 -6.01 6.63 -13.24
N ARG A 234 -4.89 6.17 -12.65
CA ARG A 234 -4.81 5.77 -11.25
C ARG A 234 -5.23 6.91 -10.31
N MET A 235 -4.70 8.11 -10.51
CA MET A 235 -5.03 9.26 -9.66
C MET A 235 -6.48 9.72 -9.86
N SER A 236 -7.00 9.67 -11.09
CA SER A 236 -8.42 9.94 -11.38
C SER A 236 -9.33 8.97 -10.61
N ALA A 237 -9.00 7.67 -10.61
CA ALA A 237 -9.75 6.65 -9.88
C ALA A 237 -9.75 6.87 -8.35
N TYR A 238 -8.68 7.41 -7.76
CA TYR A 238 -8.64 7.75 -6.33
C TYR A 238 -9.42 9.02 -6.01
N GLN A 239 -9.28 10.06 -6.79
CA GLN A 239 -9.85 11.37 -6.48
C GLN A 239 -11.33 11.48 -6.77
N GLN A 240 -11.89 10.63 -7.64
CA GLN A 240 -13.31 10.64 -7.98
C GLN A 240 -14.25 10.45 -6.77
N TRP A 241 -13.76 9.80 -5.68
CA TRP A 241 -14.57 9.54 -4.49
C TRP A 241 -15.01 10.79 -3.75
N ASP A 242 -14.30 11.89 -3.88
CA ASP A 242 -14.55 13.13 -3.16
C ASP A 242 -15.31 14.16 -4.03
N LEU A 243 -15.72 13.77 -5.27
CA LEU A 243 -16.32 14.66 -6.26
C LEU A 243 -17.73 14.21 -6.65
N PRO A 244 -18.63 15.18 -6.95
CA PRO A 244 -19.85 14.89 -7.71
C PRO A 244 -19.49 14.30 -9.08
N LEU A 245 -20.36 13.42 -9.62
CA LEU A 245 -20.10 12.70 -10.89
C LEU A 245 -19.64 13.62 -12.04
N HIS A 246 -20.30 14.77 -12.21
CA HIS A 246 -19.95 15.72 -13.27
C HIS A 246 -18.51 16.24 -13.10
N ASP A 247 -18.12 16.59 -11.88
CA ASP A 247 -16.80 17.10 -11.58
C ASP A 247 -15.74 15.99 -11.69
N ALA A 248 -16.08 14.76 -11.29
CA ALA A 248 -15.22 13.59 -11.47
C ALA A 248 -14.91 13.35 -12.96
N LEU A 249 -15.92 13.33 -13.83
CA LEU A 249 -15.74 13.17 -15.28
C LEU A 249 -14.96 14.35 -15.90
N HIS A 250 -15.14 15.56 -15.38
CA HIS A 250 -14.37 16.72 -15.83
C HIS A 250 -12.88 16.58 -15.44
N GLN A 251 -12.58 16.16 -14.21
CA GLN A 251 -11.21 15.91 -13.76
C GLN A 251 -10.54 14.76 -14.51
N GLU A 252 -11.26 13.67 -14.77
CA GLU A 252 -10.80 12.56 -15.63
C GLU A 252 -10.37 13.08 -17.01
N TRP A 253 -11.22 13.89 -17.66
CA TRP A 253 -10.91 14.51 -18.94
C TRP A 253 -9.64 15.39 -18.88
N LEU A 254 -9.51 16.24 -17.88
CA LEU A 254 -8.35 17.13 -17.74
C LEU A 254 -7.04 16.33 -17.61
N ARG A 255 -7.04 15.25 -16.80
CA ARG A 255 -5.89 14.38 -16.62
C ARG A 255 -5.55 13.59 -17.88
N GLY A 256 -6.56 13.00 -18.52
CA GLY A 256 -6.41 12.27 -19.77
C GLY A 256 -5.90 13.16 -20.90
N LYS A 257 -6.46 14.39 -21.02
CA LYS A 257 -6.03 15.38 -22.00
C LYS A 257 -4.54 15.71 -21.89
N ALA A 258 -4.00 15.80 -20.68
CA ALA A 258 -2.58 16.04 -20.48
C ALA A 258 -1.66 14.92 -21.03
N CYS A 259 -2.22 13.69 -21.20
CA CYS A 259 -1.49 12.52 -21.67
C CYS A 259 -1.81 12.13 -23.14
N ILE A 260 -2.64 12.89 -23.86
CA ILE A 260 -3.03 12.57 -25.25
C ILE A 260 -1.84 12.40 -26.18
N GLY A 261 -0.77 13.23 -26.02
CA GLY A 261 0.46 13.11 -26.80
C GLY A 261 1.08 11.71 -26.73
N LEU A 262 1.18 11.13 -25.52
CA LEU A 262 1.68 9.76 -25.31
C LEU A 262 0.78 8.72 -25.98
N GLY A 263 -0.54 8.95 -25.99
CA GLY A 263 -1.50 8.10 -26.70
C GLY A 263 -1.31 8.11 -28.21
N LEU A 264 -1.02 9.27 -28.81
CA LEU A 264 -0.75 9.41 -30.24
C LEU A 264 0.57 8.71 -30.64
N GLU A 265 1.60 8.80 -29.82
CA GLU A 265 2.85 8.04 -30.01
C GLU A 265 2.60 6.55 -29.97
N GLY A 266 1.78 6.08 -29.01
CA GLY A 266 1.33 4.69 -28.90
C GLY A 266 0.56 4.22 -30.13
N ALA A 267 -0.35 5.05 -30.67
CA ALA A 267 -1.07 4.76 -31.88
C ALA A 267 -0.14 4.61 -33.09
N GLY A 268 0.93 5.41 -33.17
CA GLY A 268 1.97 5.27 -34.18
C GLY A 268 2.66 3.89 -34.10
N ARG A 269 3.14 3.51 -32.91
CA ARG A 269 3.75 2.16 -32.71
C ARG A 269 2.81 1.03 -33.10
N PHE A 270 1.52 1.11 -32.74
CA PHE A 270 0.52 0.14 -33.15
C PHE A 270 0.34 0.06 -34.67
N ALA A 271 0.31 1.20 -35.35
CA ALA A 271 0.22 1.26 -36.81
C ALA A 271 1.44 0.59 -37.47
N ASP A 272 2.63 0.74 -36.87
CA ASP A 272 3.89 0.09 -37.30
C ASP A 272 3.96 -1.40 -36.93
N GLY A 273 2.95 -1.95 -36.30
CA GLY A 273 2.80 -3.39 -36.02
C GLY A 273 3.18 -3.85 -34.62
N GLN A 274 3.63 -2.92 -33.73
CA GLN A 274 3.98 -3.25 -32.35
C GLN A 274 2.74 -3.46 -31.47
N GLY A 275 2.84 -4.36 -30.48
CA GLY A 275 1.80 -4.58 -29.48
C GLY A 275 0.47 -5.12 -30.04
N ARG A 276 0.43 -5.69 -31.25
CA ARG A 276 -0.79 -6.26 -31.84
C ARG A 276 -1.16 -7.55 -31.12
N HIS A 277 -2.48 -7.86 -31.14
CA HIS A 277 -3.05 -9.07 -30.54
C HIS A 277 -2.83 -9.21 -29.01
N GLY A 278 -2.66 -8.09 -28.31
CA GLY A 278 -2.46 -8.09 -26.85
C GLY A 278 -1.06 -8.49 -26.41
N ALA A 279 -0.08 -8.50 -27.33
CA ALA A 279 1.33 -8.67 -26.97
C ALA A 279 1.82 -7.39 -26.26
N PHE A 280 2.35 -7.56 -25.04
CA PHE A 280 2.98 -6.48 -24.27
C PHE A 280 4.50 -6.50 -24.41
N ASP A 281 5.04 -7.51 -25.11
CA ASP A 281 6.48 -7.75 -25.33
C ASP A 281 6.86 -7.20 -26.72
N ALA A 282 7.03 -5.88 -26.79
CA ALA A 282 7.51 -5.26 -28.04
C ALA A 282 8.53 -4.16 -27.78
#